data_60a2ce07bf1ee2ebe03d8d960d9b3488
#
_entry.id   60a2ce07bf1ee2ebe03d8d960d9b3488
#
_cell.length_a   1.000
_cell.length_b   1.000
_cell.length_c   1.000
_cell.angle_alpha   90.00
_cell.angle_beta   90.00
_cell.angle_gamma   90.00
#
_symmetry.space_group_name_H-M   'P 1'
#
loop_
_entity.id
_entity.type
_entity.pdbx_description
1 polymer ?
#
loop_
_entity_poly.entity_id
_entity_poly.type
_entity_poly.pdbx_seq_one_letter_code
_entity_poly.pdbx_strand_id
1 'polypeptide(L)'
;MTTTLLARLHDTDAATRRVALLQLADEEDADALPDVITLLAQDPSPEVRLEAARILATWEQPVTVAALARALEDVDGTVREAAAIGLADLKSPDSAPALLPYVEHASAFVRAAALRGLRELRVPASEAPALHALQDADAAVRREAVAVLGWRKHVGALPALAERARHDADVDVRRAAVGALGLATDAAVLPALLDALHDSAWRVREESANTLGKLRALAPDSHVTQALVDALADAYWQVRLQAARALGRWRAAHAVDVLAALLTHPISNLRKEAALALGEIGEAAAVPALHSAEADSDPEVVKAVRIALTQIESARAAA
;
A
#
# COMPACT_ATOMS: atom_id res chain seq x y z
N MET A 1 38.30 -19.95 12.22
CA MET A 1 37.52 -20.40 11.06
C MET A 1 37.41 -19.29 9.99
N THR A 2 37.30 -18.05 10.39
CA THR A 2 37.14 -16.86 9.53
C THR A 2 38.19 -16.68 8.43
N THR A 3 39.49 -16.84 8.75
CA THR A 3 40.61 -16.64 7.77
C THR A 3 40.50 -17.58 6.54
N THR A 4 40.07 -18.83 6.75
CA THR A 4 39.92 -19.81 5.66
C THR A 4 38.68 -19.50 4.80
N LEU A 5 37.62 -18.97 5.39
CA LEU A 5 36.39 -18.60 4.71
C LEU A 5 36.60 -17.35 3.84
N LEU A 6 37.24 -16.30 4.39
CA LEU A 6 37.62 -15.09 3.65
C LEU A 6 38.52 -15.41 2.44
N ALA A 7 39.47 -16.34 2.60
CA ALA A 7 40.31 -16.76 1.48
C ALA A 7 39.49 -17.39 0.33
N ARG A 8 38.38 -18.10 0.63
CA ARG A 8 37.50 -18.71 -0.38
C ARG A 8 36.66 -17.70 -1.14
N LEU A 9 36.44 -16.49 -0.60
CA LEU A 9 35.79 -15.39 -1.34
C LEU A 9 36.63 -14.92 -2.55
N HIS A 10 37.92 -15.19 -2.53
CA HIS A 10 38.86 -14.84 -3.61
C HIS A 10 39.25 -16.05 -4.49
N ASP A 11 38.54 -17.19 -4.36
CA ASP A 11 38.79 -18.37 -5.19
C ASP A 11 38.50 -18.09 -6.67
N THR A 12 39.20 -18.75 -7.56
CA THR A 12 38.99 -18.63 -9.01
C THR A 12 37.65 -19.21 -9.45
N ASP A 13 37.15 -20.22 -8.73
CA ASP A 13 35.86 -20.86 -9.00
C ASP A 13 34.69 -20.08 -8.42
N ALA A 14 33.73 -19.67 -9.25
CA ALA A 14 32.56 -18.93 -8.85
C ALA A 14 31.65 -19.69 -7.88
N ALA A 15 31.55 -21.04 -8.05
CA ALA A 15 30.74 -21.85 -7.13
C ALA A 15 31.36 -21.88 -5.71
N THR A 16 32.70 -21.92 -5.62
CA THR A 16 33.43 -21.84 -4.35
C THR A 16 33.18 -20.49 -3.67
N ARG A 17 33.29 -19.36 -4.41
CA ARG A 17 32.99 -18.02 -3.87
C ARG A 17 31.56 -17.90 -3.37
N ARG A 18 30.60 -18.42 -4.15
CA ARG A 18 29.18 -18.41 -3.78
C ARG A 18 28.90 -19.22 -2.50
N VAL A 19 29.51 -20.42 -2.37
CA VAL A 19 29.37 -21.24 -1.16
C VAL A 19 29.98 -20.52 0.06
N ALA A 20 31.11 -19.82 -0.12
CA ALA A 20 31.72 -19.02 0.93
C ALA A 20 30.78 -17.88 1.38
N LEU A 21 30.12 -17.19 0.46
CA LEU A 21 29.11 -16.16 0.77
C LEU A 21 27.94 -16.72 1.60
N LEU A 22 27.40 -17.89 1.22
CA LEU A 22 26.30 -18.54 1.96
C LEU A 22 26.74 -18.89 3.40
N GLN A 23 27.97 -19.34 3.58
CA GLN A 23 28.50 -19.62 4.91
C GLN A 23 28.71 -18.37 5.77
N LEU A 24 29.10 -17.24 5.12
CA LEU A 24 29.20 -15.94 5.83
C LEU A 24 27.86 -15.40 6.28
N ALA A 25 26.79 -15.63 5.50
CA ALA A 25 25.45 -15.22 5.89
C ALA A 25 25.01 -15.87 7.23
N ASP A 26 25.42 -17.12 7.46
CA ASP A 26 25.10 -17.85 8.68
C ASP A 26 25.95 -17.39 9.90
N GLU A 27 27.18 -16.87 9.64
CA GLU A 27 28.11 -16.44 10.70
C GLU A 27 27.89 -14.98 11.15
N GLU A 28 27.15 -14.17 10.39
CA GLU A 28 26.88 -12.74 10.64
C GLU A 28 28.18 -11.93 10.92
N ASP A 29 29.28 -12.25 10.19
CA ASP A 29 30.59 -11.63 10.40
C ASP A 29 30.69 -10.28 9.70
N ALA A 30 30.61 -9.20 10.49
CA ALA A 30 30.73 -7.84 9.99
C ALA A 30 32.10 -7.51 9.37
N ASP A 31 33.16 -8.21 9.76
CA ASP A 31 34.51 -7.98 9.23
C ASP A 31 34.62 -8.40 7.75
N ALA A 32 33.71 -9.26 7.29
CA ALA A 32 33.66 -9.70 5.89
C ALA A 32 32.91 -8.71 4.96
N LEU A 33 32.20 -7.71 5.48
CA LEU A 33 31.42 -6.78 4.66
C LEU A 33 32.20 -6.08 3.54
N PRO A 34 33.47 -5.63 3.74
CA PRO A 34 34.25 -5.04 2.66
C PRO A 34 34.47 -5.99 1.46
N ASP A 35 34.72 -7.28 1.74
CA ASP A 35 34.92 -8.30 0.70
C ASP A 35 33.60 -8.59 -0.02
N VAL A 36 32.48 -8.72 0.70
CA VAL A 36 31.14 -8.91 0.12
C VAL A 36 30.74 -7.72 -0.76
N ILE A 37 31.03 -6.49 -0.34
CA ILE A 37 30.80 -5.28 -1.14
C ILE A 37 31.64 -5.31 -2.42
N THR A 38 32.87 -5.78 -2.34
CA THR A 38 33.77 -5.91 -3.50
C THR A 38 33.25 -6.95 -4.48
N LEU A 39 32.78 -8.10 -3.98
CA LEU A 39 32.18 -9.14 -4.80
C LEU A 39 30.89 -8.64 -5.49
N LEU A 40 30.02 -7.93 -4.79
CA LEU A 40 28.85 -7.32 -5.42
C LEU A 40 29.21 -6.39 -6.56
N ALA A 41 30.24 -5.58 -6.39
CA ALA A 41 30.64 -4.56 -7.36
C ALA A 41 31.41 -5.11 -8.57
N GLN A 42 32.17 -6.20 -8.43
CA GLN A 42 33.23 -6.54 -9.37
C GLN A 42 33.28 -8.01 -9.78
N ASP A 43 32.53 -8.91 -9.11
CA ASP A 43 32.61 -10.33 -9.46
C ASP A 43 32.12 -10.56 -10.89
N PRO A 44 32.83 -11.33 -11.73
CA PRO A 44 32.42 -11.63 -13.09
C PRO A 44 31.15 -12.48 -13.16
N SER A 45 30.86 -13.32 -12.14
CA SER A 45 29.66 -14.16 -12.08
C SER A 45 28.45 -13.41 -11.52
N PRO A 46 27.35 -13.28 -12.27
CA PRO A 46 26.14 -12.67 -11.76
C PRO A 46 25.55 -13.43 -10.57
N GLU A 47 25.76 -14.75 -10.47
CA GLU A 47 25.29 -15.57 -9.35
C GLU A 47 26.01 -15.20 -8.03
N VAL A 48 27.29 -14.86 -8.10
CA VAL A 48 28.07 -14.38 -6.94
C VAL A 48 27.63 -12.99 -6.55
N ARG A 49 27.47 -12.07 -7.54
CA ARG A 49 26.95 -10.72 -7.26
C ARG A 49 25.54 -10.75 -6.67
N LEU A 50 24.65 -11.63 -7.17
CA LEU A 50 23.31 -11.83 -6.64
C LEU A 50 23.34 -12.26 -5.17
N GLU A 51 24.19 -13.23 -4.82
CA GLU A 51 24.31 -13.71 -3.44
C GLU A 51 24.87 -12.63 -2.51
N ALA A 52 25.89 -11.90 -3.00
CA ALA A 52 26.44 -10.74 -2.27
C ALA A 52 25.36 -9.66 -2.02
N ALA A 53 24.50 -9.36 -3.01
CA ALA A 53 23.39 -8.41 -2.83
C ALA A 53 22.41 -8.87 -1.74
N ARG A 54 22.05 -10.15 -1.71
CA ARG A 54 21.16 -10.73 -0.70
C ARG A 54 21.74 -10.64 0.71
N ILE A 55 23.02 -10.92 0.86
CA ILE A 55 23.71 -10.83 2.15
C ILE A 55 23.75 -9.37 2.61
N LEU A 56 24.18 -8.44 1.75
CA LEU A 56 24.25 -7.02 2.11
C LEU A 56 22.88 -6.43 2.47
N ALA A 57 21.79 -6.97 1.93
CA ALA A 57 20.44 -6.56 2.26
C ALA A 57 20.03 -6.83 3.73
N THR A 58 20.74 -7.77 4.42
CA THR A 58 20.50 -8.03 5.85
C THR A 58 21.23 -7.03 6.78
N TRP A 59 22.11 -6.20 6.21
CA TRP A 59 22.92 -5.24 6.94
C TRP A 59 22.55 -3.81 6.59
N GLU A 60 21.86 -3.12 7.48
CA GLU A 60 21.49 -1.72 7.27
C GLU A 60 22.58 -0.77 7.80
N GLN A 61 23.68 -0.67 7.04
CA GLN A 61 24.78 0.27 7.29
C GLN A 61 24.96 1.20 6.09
N PRO A 62 25.46 2.44 6.26
CA PRO A 62 25.62 3.39 5.14
C PRO A 62 26.43 2.82 3.97
N VAL A 63 27.45 2.02 4.25
CA VAL A 63 28.32 1.42 3.22
C VAL A 63 27.61 0.30 2.44
N THR A 64 26.81 -0.52 3.10
CA THR A 64 26.04 -1.61 2.46
C THR A 64 24.88 -1.05 1.67
N VAL A 65 24.16 -0.06 2.20
CA VAL A 65 23.09 0.65 1.48
C VAL A 65 23.63 1.33 0.23
N ALA A 66 24.78 2.00 0.32
CA ALA A 66 25.43 2.62 -0.84
C ALA A 66 25.90 1.59 -1.89
N ALA A 67 26.32 0.40 -1.46
CA ALA A 67 26.68 -0.69 -2.37
C ALA A 67 25.45 -1.25 -3.10
N LEU A 68 24.36 -1.50 -2.37
CA LEU A 68 23.07 -1.94 -2.95
C LEU A 68 22.47 -0.88 -3.89
N ALA A 69 22.57 0.42 -3.56
CA ALA A 69 22.10 1.49 -4.43
C ALA A 69 22.83 1.50 -5.77
N ARG A 70 24.16 1.28 -5.77
CA ARG A 70 24.94 1.11 -7.00
C ARG A 70 24.56 -0.15 -7.78
N ALA A 71 24.25 -1.25 -7.08
CA ALA A 71 23.84 -2.50 -7.71
C ALA A 71 22.46 -2.42 -8.42
N LEU A 72 21.68 -1.34 -8.24
CA LEU A 72 20.51 -1.05 -9.08
C LEU A 72 20.88 -0.81 -10.56
N GLU A 73 22.12 -0.55 -10.86
CA GLU A 73 22.66 -0.35 -12.20
C GLU A 73 23.38 -1.59 -12.76
N ASP A 74 23.37 -2.72 -12.03
CA ASP A 74 24.03 -3.95 -12.47
C ASP A 74 23.53 -4.38 -13.86
N VAL A 75 24.44 -4.93 -14.67
CA VAL A 75 24.09 -5.44 -16.01
C VAL A 75 23.11 -6.61 -15.97
N ASP A 76 23.16 -7.40 -14.89
CA ASP A 76 22.25 -8.54 -14.69
C ASP A 76 20.96 -8.12 -13.97
N GLY A 77 19.81 -8.51 -14.54
CA GLY A 77 18.49 -8.15 -14.00
C GLY A 77 18.20 -8.75 -12.62
N THR A 78 18.71 -9.96 -12.35
CA THR A 78 18.47 -10.63 -11.06
C THR A 78 19.22 -9.96 -9.92
N VAL A 79 20.42 -9.42 -10.21
CA VAL A 79 21.21 -8.63 -9.25
C VAL A 79 20.50 -7.30 -8.96
N ARG A 80 20.04 -6.60 -10.03
CA ARG A 80 19.25 -5.36 -9.84
C ARG A 80 18.02 -5.56 -8.96
N GLU A 81 17.26 -6.64 -9.23
CA GLU A 81 16.05 -6.96 -8.43
C GLU A 81 16.38 -7.29 -6.99
N ALA A 82 17.43 -8.06 -6.72
CA ALA A 82 17.87 -8.37 -5.36
C ALA A 82 18.27 -7.11 -4.58
N ALA A 83 19.00 -6.21 -5.23
CA ALA A 83 19.34 -4.92 -4.64
C ALA A 83 18.09 -4.07 -4.35
N ALA A 84 17.13 -4.01 -5.29
CA ALA A 84 15.89 -3.26 -5.11
C ALA A 84 15.03 -3.82 -3.97
N ILE A 85 14.97 -5.15 -3.81
CA ILE A 85 14.27 -5.81 -2.69
C ILE A 85 14.94 -5.42 -1.37
N GLY A 86 16.28 -5.55 -1.27
CA GLY A 86 17.01 -5.20 -0.04
C GLY A 86 16.83 -3.73 0.37
N LEU A 87 16.84 -2.81 -0.62
CA LEU A 87 16.62 -1.39 -0.37
C LEU A 87 15.17 -1.06 0.04
N ALA A 88 14.19 -1.88 -0.34
CA ALA A 88 12.80 -1.67 0.04
C ALA A 88 12.52 -1.98 1.52
N ASP A 89 13.38 -2.74 2.18
CA ASP A 89 13.24 -3.18 3.58
C ASP A 89 13.95 -2.27 4.59
N LEU A 90 14.61 -1.20 4.13
CA LEU A 90 15.31 -0.23 4.98
C LEU A 90 14.38 0.42 6.01
N LYS A 91 14.91 0.65 7.23
CA LYS A 91 14.18 1.23 8.37
C LYS A 91 14.85 2.49 8.92
N SER A 92 16.19 2.60 8.81
CA SER A 92 16.92 3.74 9.35
C SER A 92 16.83 4.96 8.43
N PRO A 93 16.41 6.13 8.93
CA PRO A 93 16.47 7.37 8.18
C PRO A 93 17.85 7.74 7.64
N ASP A 94 18.91 7.26 8.28
CA ASP A 94 20.30 7.49 7.89
C ASP A 94 20.66 6.84 6.55
N SER A 95 19.83 5.92 6.07
CA SER A 95 19.97 5.29 4.75
C SER A 95 19.55 6.19 3.58
N ALA A 96 18.72 7.22 3.84
CA ALA A 96 18.16 8.06 2.79
C ALA A 96 19.19 8.81 1.91
N PRO A 97 20.30 9.37 2.44
CA PRO A 97 21.30 10.03 1.62
C PRO A 97 21.91 9.17 0.51
N ALA A 98 21.97 7.84 0.73
CA ALA A 98 22.46 6.90 -0.28
C ALA A 98 21.47 6.69 -1.44
N LEU A 99 20.17 6.92 -1.23
CA LEU A 99 19.11 6.70 -2.23
C LEU A 99 18.73 7.96 -3.00
N LEU A 100 18.78 9.13 -2.35
CA LEU A 100 18.33 10.40 -2.93
C LEU A 100 18.95 10.72 -4.32
N PRO A 101 20.23 10.46 -4.59
CA PRO A 101 20.80 10.71 -5.93
C PRO A 101 20.16 9.86 -7.05
N TYR A 102 19.59 8.70 -6.70
CA TYR A 102 19.04 7.76 -7.67
C TYR A 102 17.59 8.05 -8.07
N VAL A 103 16.89 8.97 -7.40
CA VAL A 103 15.51 9.34 -7.77
C VAL A 103 15.42 10.10 -9.09
N GLU A 104 16.54 10.65 -9.58
CA GLU A 104 16.64 11.35 -10.88
C GLU A 104 17.45 10.56 -11.93
N HIS A 105 17.73 9.28 -11.65
CA HIS A 105 18.53 8.44 -12.53
C HIS A 105 17.86 8.23 -13.91
N ALA A 106 18.66 8.01 -14.97
CA ALA A 106 18.15 7.81 -16.33
C ALA A 106 17.19 6.62 -16.45
N SER A 107 17.49 5.51 -15.76
CA SER A 107 16.66 4.30 -15.75
C SER A 107 15.44 4.47 -14.85
N ALA A 108 14.24 4.25 -15.39
CA ALA A 108 12.99 4.26 -14.62
C ALA A 108 12.98 3.21 -13.51
N PHE A 109 13.56 2.03 -13.75
CA PHE A 109 13.71 0.99 -12.74
C PHE A 109 14.47 1.50 -11.51
N VAL A 110 15.60 2.18 -11.73
CA VAL A 110 16.44 2.74 -10.65
C VAL A 110 15.69 3.82 -9.88
N ARG A 111 15.02 4.75 -10.59
CA ARG A 111 14.20 5.79 -9.95
C ARG A 111 13.10 5.19 -9.06
N ALA A 112 12.36 4.20 -9.59
CA ALA A 112 11.29 3.53 -8.85
C ALA A 112 11.84 2.78 -7.63
N ALA A 113 12.95 2.06 -7.76
CA ALA A 113 13.58 1.34 -6.66
C ALA A 113 14.07 2.29 -5.55
N ALA A 114 14.67 3.43 -5.92
CA ALA A 114 15.11 4.45 -4.97
C ALA A 114 13.93 5.06 -4.20
N LEU A 115 12.86 5.43 -4.89
CA LEU A 115 11.63 5.94 -4.26
C LEU A 115 11.00 4.89 -3.32
N ARG A 116 10.96 3.62 -3.73
CA ARG A 116 10.45 2.52 -2.90
C ARG A 116 11.26 2.38 -1.61
N GLY A 117 12.58 2.45 -1.67
CA GLY A 117 13.45 2.45 -0.48
C GLY A 117 13.23 3.66 0.43
N LEU A 118 12.99 4.83 -0.15
CA LEU A 118 12.73 6.07 0.62
C LEU A 118 11.37 6.08 1.32
N ARG A 119 10.40 5.29 0.87
CA ARG A 119 9.03 5.29 1.40
C ARG A 119 8.96 5.05 2.91
N GLU A 120 9.58 3.97 3.38
CA GLU A 120 9.52 3.57 4.79
C GLU A 120 10.38 4.48 5.70
N LEU A 121 11.41 5.11 5.13
CA LEU A 121 12.33 5.98 5.87
C LEU A 121 11.68 7.29 6.34
N ARG A 122 10.62 7.74 5.68
CA ARG A 122 9.82 8.92 6.05
C ARG A 122 10.62 10.19 6.28
N VAL A 123 11.70 10.39 5.53
CA VAL A 123 12.57 11.55 5.67
C VAL A 123 12.00 12.77 4.94
N PRO A 124 12.09 13.99 5.49
CA PRO A 124 11.64 15.21 4.80
C PRO A 124 12.34 15.43 3.46
N ALA A 125 13.60 15.03 3.35
CA ALA A 125 14.38 15.20 2.11
C ALA A 125 13.81 14.43 0.90
N SER A 126 12.93 13.43 1.12
CA SER A 126 12.27 12.70 0.03
C SER A 126 11.04 13.43 -0.56
N GLU A 127 10.52 14.48 0.08
CA GLU A 127 9.28 15.15 -0.33
C GLU A 127 9.40 15.83 -1.68
N ALA A 128 10.39 16.71 -1.86
CA ALA A 128 10.57 17.45 -3.11
C ALA A 128 10.90 16.51 -4.30
N PRO A 129 11.82 15.54 -4.17
CA PRO A 129 12.03 14.52 -5.21
C PRO A 129 10.77 13.74 -5.55
N ALA A 130 9.98 13.32 -4.56
CA ALA A 130 8.74 12.57 -4.80
C ALA A 130 7.67 13.45 -5.49
N LEU A 131 7.55 14.74 -5.13
CA LEU A 131 6.66 15.66 -5.82
C LEU A 131 7.05 15.83 -7.31
N HIS A 132 8.34 15.91 -7.60
CA HIS A 132 8.84 15.96 -8.97
C HIS A 132 8.52 14.64 -9.71
N ALA A 133 8.76 13.50 -9.07
CA ALA A 133 8.53 12.17 -9.63
C ALA A 133 7.05 11.85 -9.92
N LEU A 134 6.08 12.62 -9.37
CA LEU A 134 4.67 12.51 -9.79
C LEU A 134 4.45 12.86 -11.28
N GLN A 135 5.39 13.54 -11.92
CA GLN A 135 5.33 13.89 -13.34
C GLN A 135 6.19 12.98 -14.23
N ASP A 136 6.76 11.91 -13.67
CA ASP A 136 7.61 10.99 -14.42
C ASP A 136 6.85 10.35 -15.59
N ALA A 137 7.55 10.09 -16.69
CA ALA A 137 6.98 9.39 -17.83
C ALA A 137 6.56 7.96 -17.50
N ASP A 138 7.30 7.30 -16.59
CA ASP A 138 7.06 5.91 -16.19
C ASP A 138 6.03 5.83 -15.05
N ALA A 139 5.00 5.00 -15.22
CA ALA A 139 3.92 4.83 -14.27
C ALA A 139 4.38 4.19 -12.93
N ALA A 140 5.37 3.29 -12.96
CA ALA A 140 5.89 2.69 -11.74
C ALA A 140 6.59 3.74 -10.87
N VAL A 141 7.33 4.66 -11.49
CA VAL A 141 7.96 5.79 -10.78
C VAL A 141 6.91 6.69 -10.16
N ARG A 142 5.88 7.09 -10.92
CA ARG A 142 4.78 7.91 -10.39
C ARG A 142 4.07 7.22 -9.21
N ARG A 143 3.84 5.90 -9.31
CA ARG A 143 3.20 5.12 -8.24
C ARG A 143 4.03 5.09 -6.96
N GLU A 144 5.34 4.89 -7.05
CA GLU A 144 6.21 4.92 -5.87
C GLU A 144 6.30 6.35 -5.28
N ALA A 145 6.29 7.40 -6.12
CA ALA A 145 6.21 8.79 -5.67
C ALA A 145 4.93 9.06 -4.85
N VAL A 146 3.77 8.59 -5.34
CA VAL A 146 2.50 8.64 -4.59
C VAL A 146 2.65 7.95 -3.23
N ALA A 147 3.29 6.78 -3.19
CA ALA A 147 3.47 6.03 -1.95
C ALA A 147 4.36 6.80 -0.95
N VAL A 148 5.48 7.39 -1.39
CA VAL A 148 6.34 8.22 -0.53
C VAL A 148 5.55 9.37 0.09
N LEU A 149 4.80 10.13 -0.72
CA LEU A 149 4.05 11.31 -0.26
C LEU A 149 2.89 10.93 0.67
N GLY A 150 2.19 9.84 0.38
CA GLY A 150 1.12 9.31 1.21
C GLY A 150 1.62 8.89 2.60
N TRP A 151 2.68 8.10 2.66
CA TRP A 151 3.27 7.65 3.93
C TRP A 151 3.80 8.80 4.79
N ARG A 152 4.29 9.87 4.16
CA ARG A 152 4.71 11.09 4.82
C ARG A 152 3.55 11.93 5.38
N LYS A 153 2.32 11.68 4.93
CA LYS A 153 1.14 12.53 5.21
C LYS A 153 1.41 14.00 4.86
N HIS A 154 2.10 14.21 3.74
CA HIS A 154 2.54 15.54 3.33
C HIS A 154 1.35 16.35 2.81
N VAL A 155 0.82 17.26 3.63
CA VAL A 155 -0.38 18.06 3.31
C VAL A 155 -0.18 18.87 2.03
N GLY A 156 1.02 19.40 1.79
CA GLY A 156 1.35 20.15 0.57
C GLY A 156 1.27 19.32 -0.71
N ALA A 157 1.29 17.97 -0.63
CA ALA A 157 1.15 17.12 -1.79
C ALA A 157 -0.32 16.81 -2.16
N LEU A 158 -1.29 17.13 -1.30
CA LEU A 158 -2.70 16.75 -1.52
C LEU A 158 -3.25 17.24 -2.87
N PRO A 159 -2.98 18.48 -3.35
CA PRO A 159 -3.43 18.91 -4.67
C PRO A 159 -2.83 18.08 -5.81
N ALA A 160 -1.54 17.76 -5.74
CA ALA A 160 -0.86 16.96 -6.76
C ALA A 160 -1.33 15.50 -6.74
N LEU A 161 -1.58 14.93 -5.56
CA LEU A 161 -2.17 13.59 -5.41
C LEU A 161 -3.61 13.55 -5.93
N ALA A 162 -4.41 14.58 -5.67
CA ALA A 162 -5.76 14.70 -6.22
C ALA A 162 -5.76 14.77 -7.75
N GLU A 163 -4.79 15.46 -8.34
CA GLU A 163 -4.59 15.51 -9.78
C GLU A 163 -4.26 14.12 -10.36
N ARG A 164 -3.34 13.38 -9.70
CA ARG A 164 -3.02 12.00 -10.12
C ARG A 164 -4.22 11.06 -9.97
N ALA A 165 -4.99 11.19 -8.89
CA ALA A 165 -6.20 10.40 -8.67
C ALA A 165 -7.24 10.57 -9.79
N ARG A 166 -7.38 11.78 -10.34
CA ARG A 166 -8.36 12.09 -11.39
C ARG A 166 -7.88 11.75 -12.80
N HIS A 167 -6.61 12.04 -13.10
CA HIS A 167 -6.18 12.22 -14.50
C HIS A 167 -4.98 11.36 -14.89
N ASP A 168 -4.39 10.57 -13.98
CA ASP A 168 -3.28 9.72 -14.40
C ASP A 168 -3.75 8.69 -15.44
N ALA A 169 -2.96 8.51 -16.51
CA ALA A 169 -3.28 7.54 -17.54
C ALA A 169 -3.29 6.09 -17.00
N ASP A 170 -2.44 5.81 -16.02
CA ASP A 170 -2.30 4.49 -15.42
C ASP A 170 -3.29 4.27 -14.28
N VAL A 171 -4.01 3.15 -14.32
CA VAL A 171 -5.04 2.78 -13.34
C VAL A 171 -4.46 2.57 -11.94
N ASP A 172 -3.29 1.95 -11.84
CA ASP A 172 -2.66 1.65 -10.55
C ASP A 172 -2.11 2.92 -9.90
N VAL A 173 -1.67 3.91 -10.69
CA VAL A 173 -1.33 5.24 -10.17
C VAL A 173 -2.56 5.96 -9.64
N ARG A 174 -3.69 5.98 -10.41
CA ARG A 174 -4.94 6.57 -9.92
C ARG A 174 -5.40 5.93 -8.62
N ARG A 175 -5.42 4.59 -8.56
CA ARG A 175 -5.79 3.83 -7.37
C ARG A 175 -4.89 4.14 -6.17
N ALA A 176 -3.57 4.16 -6.37
CA ALA A 176 -2.61 4.49 -5.33
C ALA A 176 -2.82 5.92 -4.79
N ALA A 177 -3.07 6.88 -5.69
CA ALA A 177 -3.33 8.28 -5.32
C ALA A 177 -4.62 8.41 -4.50
N VAL A 178 -5.70 7.72 -4.89
CA VAL A 178 -6.96 7.65 -4.12
C VAL A 178 -6.70 7.10 -2.72
N GLY A 179 -5.93 6.00 -2.60
CA GLY A 179 -5.56 5.43 -1.30
C GLY A 179 -4.73 6.40 -0.43
N ALA A 180 -3.79 7.13 -1.04
CA ALA A 180 -2.95 8.10 -0.37
C ALA A 180 -3.74 9.31 0.17
N LEU A 181 -4.79 9.75 -0.54
CA LEU A 181 -5.70 10.81 -0.07
C LEU A 181 -6.44 10.40 1.22
N GLY A 182 -6.57 9.11 1.51
CA GLY A 182 -7.16 8.61 2.76
C GLY A 182 -6.35 8.91 4.02
N LEU A 183 -5.14 9.41 3.88
CA LEU A 183 -4.30 9.86 5.00
C LEU A 183 -4.42 11.36 5.26
N ALA A 184 -5.23 12.06 4.47
CA ALA A 184 -5.48 13.49 4.62
C ALA A 184 -6.27 13.80 5.91
N THR A 185 -6.01 14.99 6.45
CA THR A 185 -6.75 15.58 7.57
C THR A 185 -7.60 16.78 7.12
N ASP A 186 -7.65 17.03 5.82
CA ASP A 186 -8.35 18.16 5.19
C ASP A 186 -9.46 17.65 4.26
N ALA A 187 -10.66 18.22 4.39
CA ALA A 187 -11.81 17.90 3.54
C ALA A 187 -11.63 18.29 2.06
N ALA A 188 -10.65 19.11 1.73
CA ALA A 188 -10.32 19.48 0.34
C ALA A 188 -10.04 18.28 -0.58
N VAL A 189 -9.77 17.09 -0.03
CA VAL A 189 -9.59 15.85 -0.79
C VAL A 189 -10.91 15.21 -1.25
N LEU A 190 -12.04 15.53 -0.59
CA LEU A 190 -13.33 14.88 -0.86
C LEU A 190 -13.80 14.99 -2.31
N PRO A 191 -13.69 16.14 -3.01
CA PRO A 191 -14.07 16.23 -4.41
C PRO A 191 -13.33 15.23 -5.31
N ALA A 192 -12.01 15.02 -5.09
CA ALA A 192 -11.24 14.06 -5.89
C ALA A 192 -11.67 12.61 -5.61
N LEU A 193 -12.03 12.30 -4.39
CA LEU A 193 -12.54 10.98 -4.02
C LEU A 193 -13.94 10.73 -4.56
N LEU A 194 -14.81 11.74 -4.56
CA LEU A 194 -16.14 11.67 -5.19
C LEU A 194 -16.02 11.44 -6.70
N ASP A 195 -15.12 12.15 -7.38
CA ASP A 195 -14.84 11.93 -8.79
C ASP A 195 -14.35 10.50 -9.04
N ALA A 196 -13.50 9.98 -8.16
CA ALA A 196 -12.95 8.63 -8.27
C ALA A 196 -14.00 7.50 -8.07
N LEU A 197 -15.15 7.77 -7.44
CA LEU A 197 -16.29 6.83 -7.42
C LEU A 197 -16.90 6.60 -8.83
N HIS A 198 -16.60 7.47 -9.80
CA HIS A 198 -17.06 7.38 -11.19
C HIS A 198 -15.94 6.96 -12.16
N ASP A 199 -14.77 6.54 -11.66
CA ASP A 199 -13.66 6.08 -12.51
C ASP A 199 -14.09 4.90 -13.39
N SER A 200 -13.58 4.85 -14.62
CA SER A 200 -13.81 3.74 -15.54
C SER A 200 -13.37 2.38 -15.00
N ALA A 201 -12.29 2.36 -14.21
CA ALA A 201 -11.74 1.15 -13.59
C ALA A 201 -12.39 0.89 -12.21
N TRP A 202 -13.05 -0.25 -12.08
CA TRP A 202 -13.76 -0.63 -10.85
C TRP A 202 -12.84 -0.65 -9.59
N ARG A 203 -11.54 -0.96 -9.77
CA ARG A 203 -10.56 -0.97 -8.67
C ARG A 203 -10.30 0.42 -8.09
N VAL A 204 -10.41 1.46 -8.91
CA VAL A 204 -10.30 2.85 -8.45
C VAL A 204 -11.57 3.23 -7.70
N ARG A 205 -12.76 2.86 -8.22
CA ARG A 205 -14.05 3.08 -7.54
C ARG A 205 -14.10 2.37 -6.18
N GLU A 206 -13.64 1.11 -6.14
CA GLU A 206 -13.53 0.33 -4.90
C GLU A 206 -12.65 1.03 -3.86
N GLU A 207 -11.43 1.44 -4.26
CA GLU A 207 -10.51 2.15 -3.38
C GLU A 207 -11.09 3.48 -2.92
N SER A 208 -11.84 4.18 -3.80
CA SER A 208 -12.50 5.43 -3.42
C SER A 208 -13.56 5.21 -2.33
N ALA A 209 -14.44 4.24 -2.49
CA ALA A 209 -15.45 3.90 -1.49
C ALA A 209 -14.79 3.51 -0.14
N ASN A 210 -13.72 2.69 -0.18
CA ASN A 210 -12.95 2.32 1.01
C ASN A 210 -12.30 3.54 1.68
N THR A 211 -11.72 4.44 0.89
CA THR A 211 -11.03 5.64 1.37
C THR A 211 -12.01 6.64 1.98
N LEU A 212 -13.13 6.90 1.34
CA LEU A 212 -14.21 7.74 1.88
C LEU A 212 -14.70 7.22 3.25
N GLY A 213 -14.80 5.89 3.40
CA GLY A 213 -15.16 5.28 4.68
C GLY A 213 -14.21 5.58 5.84
N LYS A 214 -12.94 5.93 5.57
CA LYS A 214 -11.94 6.29 6.58
C LYS A 214 -12.01 7.77 6.99
N LEU A 215 -12.62 8.63 6.17
CA LEU A 215 -12.56 10.09 6.30
C LEU A 215 -13.78 10.70 7.01
N ARG A 216 -14.59 9.90 7.71
CA ARG A 216 -15.77 10.36 8.46
C ARG A 216 -15.52 11.58 9.35
N ALA A 217 -14.32 11.67 9.95
CA ALA A 217 -13.98 12.76 10.87
C ALA A 217 -13.82 14.12 10.17
N LEU A 218 -13.69 14.16 8.84
CA LEU A 218 -13.39 15.41 8.11
C LEU A 218 -14.62 16.31 7.92
N ALA A 219 -15.81 15.75 7.78
CA ALA A 219 -17.06 16.52 7.76
C ALA A 219 -18.28 15.59 7.84
N PRO A 220 -19.40 15.99 8.46
CA PRO A 220 -20.70 15.41 8.18
C PRO A 220 -21.16 15.92 6.81
N ASP A 221 -20.79 15.21 5.73
CA ASP A 221 -21.12 15.60 4.36
C ASP A 221 -22.18 14.66 3.78
N SER A 222 -23.39 15.17 3.59
CA SER A 222 -24.51 14.44 2.99
C SER A 222 -24.23 14.04 1.54
N HIS A 223 -23.38 14.80 0.80
CA HIS A 223 -23.01 14.44 -0.56
C HIS A 223 -22.13 13.18 -0.61
N VAL A 224 -21.21 13.04 0.36
CA VAL A 224 -20.39 11.81 0.45
C VAL A 224 -21.27 10.59 0.70
N THR A 225 -22.18 10.68 1.67
CA THR A 225 -23.04 9.55 2.01
C THR A 225 -24.05 9.24 0.89
N GLN A 226 -24.54 10.23 0.15
CA GLN A 226 -25.37 10.00 -1.02
C GLN A 226 -24.59 9.33 -2.15
N ALA A 227 -23.38 9.79 -2.47
CA ALA A 227 -22.54 9.15 -3.49
C ALA A 227 -22.21 7.70 -3.14
N LEU A 228 -22.02 7.38 -1.84
CA LEU A 228 -21.84 6.01 -1.38
C LEU A 228 -23.13 5.17 -1.53
N VAL A 229 -24.31 5.76 -1.32
CA VAL A 229 -25.60 5.10 -1.62
C VAL A 229 -25.70 4.77 -3.10
N ASP A 230 -25.33 5.71 -3.97
CA ASP A 230 -25.36 5.49 -5.43
C ASP A 230 -24.37 4.37 -5.84
N ALA A 231 -23.21 4.29 -5.16
CA ALA A 231 -22.21 3.24 -5.37
C ALA A 231 -22.69 1.83 -4.95
N LEU A 232 -23.76 1.70 -4.16
CA LEU A 232 -24.39 0.39 -3.87
C LEU A 232 -25.04 -0.25 -5.11
N ALA A 233 -25.26 0.51 -6.18
CA ALA A 233 -25.74 0.02 -7.48
C ALA A 233 -24.62 -0.30 -8.48
N ASP A 234 -23.34 -0.23 -8.10
CA ASP A 234 -22.21 -0.51 -8.99
C ASP A 234 -22.30 -1.92 -9.60
N ALA A 235 -21.84 -2.09 -10.83
CA ALA A 235 -21.81 -3.39 -11.51
C ALA A 235 -20.92 -4.41 -10.76
N TYR A 236 -19.87 -3.95 -10.07
CA TYR A 236 -18.92 -4.79 -9.37
C TYR A 236 -19.28 -4.88 -7.88
N TRP A 237 -19.49 -6.10 -7.40
CA TRP A 237 -19.88 -6.36 -6.01
C TRP A 237 -18.85 -5.89 -4.99
N GLN A 238 -17.56 -5.84 -5.36
CA GLN A 238 -16.48 -5.33 -4.52
C GLN A 238 -16.69 -3.84 -4.20
N VAL A 239 -17.08 -3.05 -5.17
CA VAL A 239 -17.40 -1.62 -4.98
C VAL A 239 -18.62 -1.48 -4.06
N ARG A 240 -19.68 -2.25 -4.30
CA ARG A 240 -20.88 -2.27 -3.43
C ARG A 240 -20.54 -2.64 -1.99
N LEU A 241 -19.65 -3.60 -1.79
CA LEU A 241 -19.20 -4.01 -0.44
C LEU A 241 -18.48 -2.88 0.29
N GLN A 242 -17.55 -2.19 -0.38
CA GLN A 242 -16.84 -1.07 0.25
C GLN A 242 -17.78 0.13 0.50
N ALA A 243 -18.74 0.37 -0.39
CA ALA A 243 -19.76 1.40 -0.18
C ALA A 243 -20.66 1.10 1.02
N ALA A 244 -21.12 -0.14 1.18
CA ALA A 244 -21.90 -0.56 2.35
C ALA A 244 -21.11 -0.37 3.65
N ARG A 245 -19.85 -0.82 3.67
CA ARG A 245 -18.94 -0.63 4.81
C ARG A 245 -18.72 0.84 5.14
N ALA A 246 -18.51 1.68 4.13
CA ALA A 246 -18.34 3.11 4.32
C ALA A 246 -19.60 3.75 4.93
N LEU A 247 -20.78 3.41 4.43
CA LEU A 247 -22.06 3.91 4.95
C LEU A 247 -22.30 3.53 6.43
N GLY A 248 -21.92 2.31 6.82
CA GLY A 248 -21.93 1.89 8.22
C GLY A 248 -21.04 2.79 9.09
N ARG A 249 -19.79 2.97 8.69
CA ARG A 249 -18.82 3.84 9.40
C ARG A 249 -19.29 5.29 9.48
N TRP A 250 -19.95 5.80 8.45
CA TRP A 250 -20.54 7.14 8.44
C TRP A 250 -21.83 7.24 9.25
N ARG A 251 -22.40 6.12 9.66
CA ARG A 251 -23.72 6.04 10.33
C ARG A 251 -24.81 6.75 9.52
N ALA A 252 -24.85 6.47 8.22
CA ALA A 252 -25.74 7.12 7.27
C ALA A 252 -27.19 6.61 7.41
N ALA A 253 -27.99 7.21 8.27
CA ALA A 253 -29.36 6.77 8.59
C ALA A 253 -30.24 6.62 7.34
N HIS A 254 -30.09 7.51 6.34
CA HIS A 254 -30.86 7.47 5.11
C HIS A 254 -30.49 6.28 4.18
N ALA A 255 -29.42 5.54 4.46
CA ALA A 255 -29.02 4.37 3.69
C ALA A 255 -29.68 3.06 4.19
N VAL A 256 -30.45 3.08 5.27
CA VAL A 256 -31.00 1.90 5.93
C VAL A 256 -31.81 1.04 4.95
N ASP A 257 -32.72 1.63 4.19
CA ASP A 257 -33.61 0.86 3.28
C ASP A 257 -32.83 0.18 2.15
N VAL A 258 -31.84 0.88 1.57
CA VAL A 258 -31.02 0.34 0.48
C VAL A 258 -30.08 -0.76 0.99
N LEU A 259 -29.51 -0.59 2.19
CA LEU A 259 -28.70 -1.63 2.84
C LEU A 259 -29.54 -2.84 3.24
N ALA A 260 -30.78 -2.64 3.73
CA ALA A 260 -31.71 -3.71 4.05
C ALA A 260 -32.06 -4.57 2.81
N ALA A 261 -32.20 -3.95 1.64
CA ALA A 261 -32.41 -4.67 0.39
C ALA A 261 -31.21 -5.58 0.04
N LEU A 262 -29.98 -5.22 0.42
CA LEU A 262 -28.80 -6.04 0.18
C LEU A 262 -28.76 -7.32 1.04
N LEU A 263 -29.55 -7.45 2.10
CA LEU A 263 -29.62 -8.67 2.91
C LEU A 263 -30.16 -9.89 2.14
N THR A 264 -30.77 -9.68 0.99
CA THR A 264 -31.25 -10.76 0.11
C THR A 264 -30.36 -10.99 -1.13
N HIS A 265 -29.19 -10.34 -1.20
CA HIS A 265 -28.30 -10.41 -2.34
C HIS A 265 -27.69 -11.83 -2.51
N PRO A 266 -27.48 -12.34 -3.76
CA PRO A 266 -26.91 -13.68 -3.98
C PRO A 266 -25.52 -13.89 -3.35
N ILE A 267 -24.70 -12.85 -3.27
CA ILE A 267 -23.34 -12.91 -2.71
C ILE A 267 -23.39 -12.74 -1.19
N SER A 268 -23.01 -13.80 -0.43
CA SER A 268 -23.09 -13.80 1.03
C SER A 268 -22.20 -12.74 1.69
N ASN A 269 -21.01 -12.48 1.14
CA ASN A 269 -20.14 -11.41 1.66
C ASN A 269 -20.83 -10.03 1.63
N LEU A 270 -21.65 -9.76 0.63
CA LEU A 270 -22.39 -8.49 0.55
C LEU A 270 -23.55 -8.46 1.54
N ARG A 271 -24.28 -9.58 1.72
CA ARG A 271 -25.31 -9.70 2.78
C ARG A 271 -24.72 -9.48 4.17
N LYS A 272 -23.58 -10.13 4.43
CA LYS A 272 -22.83 -9.98 5.69
C LYS A 272 -22.44 -8.53 5.96
N GLU A 273 -21.85 -7.85 4.96
CA GLU A 273 -21.41 -6.46 5.11
C GLU A 273 -22.61 -5.50 5.29
N ALA A 274 -23.71 -5.75 4.60
CA ALA A 274 -24.95 -4.98 4.77
C ALA A 274 -25.49 -5.11 6.20
N ALA A 275 -25.50 -6.33 6.76
CA ALA A 275 -25.92 -6.54 8.16
C ALA A 275 -25.01 -5.77 9.14
N LEU A 276 -23.68 -5.86 8.98
CA LEU A 276 -22.73 -5.11 9.83
C LEU A 276 -22.93 -3.60 9.72
N ALA A 277 -23.10 -3.08 8.50
CA ALA A 277 -23.34 -1.66 8.26
C ALA A 277 -24.64 -1.17 8.94
N LEU A 278 -25.72 -1.95 8.86
CA LEU A 278 -27.00 -1.63 9.54
C LEU A 278 -26.83 -1.58 11.06
N GLY A 279 -26.01 -2.49 11.63
CA GLY A 279 -25.67 -2.47 13.06
C GLY A 279 -24.88 -1.23 13.48
N GLU A 280 -23.88 -0.85 12.68
CA GLU A 280 -23.06 0.35 12.91
C GLU A 280 -23.88 1.66 12.78
N ILE A 281 -24.86 1.70 11.87
CA ILE A 281 -25.81 2.83 11.74
C ILE A 281 -26.66 2.93 13.00
N GLY A 282 -27.18 1.82 13.52
CA GLY A 282 -27.89 1.77 14.80
C GLY A 282 -29.36 2.16 14.74
N GLU A 283 -29.96 2.32 13.54
CA GLU A 283 -31.36 2.72 13.37
C GLU A 283 -32.35 1.56 13.58
N ALA A 284 -33.39 1.82 14.39
CA ALA A 284 -34.42 0.83 14.67
C ALA A 284 -35.18 0.35 13.43
N ALA A 285 -35.24 1.16 12.39
CA ALA A 285 -35.88 0.82 11.12
C ALA A 285 -35.24 -0.40 10.43
N ALA A 286 -33.97 -0.75 10.75
CA ALA A 286 -33.29 -1.93 10.20
C ALA A 286 -33.76 -3.25 10.86
N VAL A 287 -34.34 -3.24 12.05
CA VAL A 287 -34.64 -4.43 12.86
C VAL A 287 -35.52 -5.45 12.13
N PRO A 288 -36.63 -5.07 11.44
CA PRO A 288 -37.46 -6.05 10.76
C PRO A 288 -36.72 -6.81 9.64
N ALA A 289 -35.87 -6.11 8.87
CA ALA A 289 -35.09 -6.72 7.80
C ALA A 289 -33.98 -7.64 8.35
N LEU A 290 -33.32 -7.25 9.45
CA LEU A 290 -32.34 -8.08 10.13
C LEU A 290 -32.96 -9.36 10.71
N HIS A 291 -34.15 -9.31 11.36
CA HIS A 291 -34.86 -10.51 11.82
C HIS A 291 -35.18 -11.46 10.66
N SER A 292 -35.56 -10.93 9.50
CA SER A 292 -35.82 -11.75 8.32
C SER A 292 -34.56 -12.48 7.81
N ALA A 293 -33.39 -11.93 8.09
CA ALA A 293 -32.10 -12.48 7.69
C ALA A 293 -31.46 -13.43 8.75
N GLU A 294 -32.11 -13.65 9.92
CA GLU A 294 -31.60 -14.60 10.94
C GLU A 294 -31.58 -16.06 10.46
N ALA A 295 -32.37 -16.39 9.44
CA ALA A 295 -32.45 -17.72 8.84
C ALA A 295 -31.56 -17.84 7.56
N ASP A 296 -30.58 -16.95 7.38
CA ASP A 296 -29.68 -17.02 6.22
C ASP A 296 -28.94 -18.35 6.17
N SER A 297 -28.71 -18.85 4.96
CA SER A 297 -27.98 -20.10 4.71
C SER A 297 -26.49 -20.03 5.05
N ASP A 298 -25.91 -18.83 5.10
CA ASP A 298 -24.50 -18.60 5.43
C ASP A 298 -24.34 -18.26 6.94
N PRO A 299 -23.64 -19.11 7.72
CA PRO A 299 -23.44 -18.85 9.15
C PRO A 299 -22.76 -17.52 9.49
N GLU A 300 -21.90 -17.01 8.61
CA GLU A 300 -21.24 -15.72 8.81
C GLU A 300 -22.22 -14.54 8.63
N VAL A 301 -23.23 -14.69 7.78
CA VAL A 301 -24.33 -13.72 7.65
C VAL A 301 -25.18 -13.74 8.93
N VAL A 302 -25.59 -14.94 9.39
CA VAL A 302 -26.36 -15.09 10.64
C VAL A 302 -25.65 -14.45 11.83
N LYS A 303 -24.33 -14.68 11.94
CA LYS A 303 -23.50 -14.07 12.98
C LYS A 303 -23.50 -12.54 12.89
N ALA A 304 -23.32 -12.00 11.67
CA ALA A 304 -23.33 -10.54 11.45
C ALA A 304 -24.69 -9.91 11.80
N VAL A 305 -25.80 -10.57 11.45
CA VAL A 305 -27.16 -10.17 11.78
C VAL A 305 -27.35 -10.08 13.30
N ARG A 306 -26.92 -11.10 14.05
CA ARG A 306 -27.01 -11.10 15.52
C ARG A 306 -26.20 -9.97 16.16
N ILE A 307 -24.99 -9.70 15.64
CA ILE A 307 -24.15 -8.58 16.07
C ILE A 307 -24.90 -7.27 15.83
N ALA A 308 -25.47 -7.08 14.66
CA ALA A 308 -26.20 -5.88 14.28
C ALA A 308 -27.41 -5.64 15.18
N LEU A 309 -28.23 -6.65 15.45
CA LEU A 309 -29.37 -6.55 16.36
C LEU A 309 -28.93 -6.13 17.76
N THR A 310 -27.89 -6.76 18.32
CA THR A 310 -27.33 -6.40 19.62
C THR A 310 -26.82 -4.95 19.66
N GLN A 311 -26.17 -4.47 18.61
CA GLN A 311 -25.69 -3.10 18.50
C GLN A 311 -26.85 -2.09 18.52
N ILE A 312 -27.91 -2.36 17.75
CA ILE A 312 -29.09 -1.49 17.69
C ILE A 312 -29.82 -1.45 19.05
N GLU A 313 -30.00 -2.62 19.70
CA GLU A 313 -30.58 -2.69 21.04
C GLU A 313 -29.79 -1.90 22.08
N SER A 314 -28.45 -2.05 22.05
CA SER A 314 -27.55 -1.33 22.95
C SER A 314 -27.59 0.19 22.71
N ALA A 315 -27.64 0.63 21.47
CA ALA A 315 -27.78 2.05 21.13
C ALA A 315 -29.09 2.66 21.64
N ARG A 316 -30.19 1.89 21.53
CA ARG A 316 -31.52 2.31 22.06
C ARG A 316 -31.58 2.37 23.58
N ALA A 317 -30.85 1.49 24.26
CA ALA A 317 -30.82 1.50 25.74
C ALA A 317 -29.98 2.64 26.30
N ALA A 318 -29.07 3.20 25.50
CA ALA A 318 -28.17 4.31 25.86
C ALA A 318 -28.72 5.71 25.52
N ALA A 319 -29.80 5.81 24.73
CA ALA A 319 -30.46 7.05 24.32
C ALA A 319 -31.62 7.42 25.22
#